data_70b0e4d22b0f0f3b00f89c0da97b5866
#
_entry.id   70b0e4d22b0f0f3b00f89c0da97b5866
#
_cell.length_a   1.000
_cell.length_b   1.000
_cell.length_c   1.000
_cell.angle_alpha   90.00
_cell.angle_beta   90.00
_cell.angle_gamma   90.00
#
_symmetry.space_group_name_H-M   'P 1'
#
loop_
_entity.id
_entity.type
_entity.pdbx_description
1 polymer ?
#
loop_
_entity_poly.entity_id
_entity_poly.type
_entity_poly.pdbx_seq_one_letter_code
_entity_poly.pdbx_strand_id
1 'polypeptide(L)'
;MFHAKKNESNERDEELMDVDELVRLQSEVKAIPVSEEICQYITDLCESARRQRGMLHSISARAAIALMRASQAVAFLEGNPAVFPEDVKRIVGPVFSHRLALGDGFDGGANSSSGLIEEILRETKVP
;
A
#
# COMPACT_ATOMS: atom_id res chain seq x y z
N MET A 1 5.74 9.68 31.35
CA MET A 1 5.35 9.15 30.56
C MET A 1 3.96 8.85 30.50
N PHE A 2 3.42 8.14 29.84
CA PHE A 2 2.05 8.04 29.71
C PHE A 2 1.47 7.01 30.60
N HIS A 3 2.08 6.77 31.72
CA HIS A 3 1.53 5.83 32.64
C HIS A 3 0.25 6.28 33.22
N ALA A 4 0.19 7.49 33.68
CA ALA A 4 -0.94 7.92 34.40
C ALA A 4 -2.16 7.89 33.59
N LYS A 5 -2.09 8.38 32.40
CA LYS A 5 -3.24 8.34 31.66
C LYS A 5 -3.42 7.06 31.02
N LYS A 6 -2.58 6.14 31.19
CA LYS A 6 -2.80 4.90 30.65
C LYS A 6 -3.87 4.13 31.27
N ASN A 7 -4.32 4.50 32.41
CA ASN A 7 -5.31 3.69 33.05
C ASN A 7 -6.50 3.47 32.22
N GLU A 8 -7.05 4.47 31.63
CA GLU A 8 -8.14 4.29 30.81
C GLU A 8 -7.77 3.86 29.46
N SER A 9 -6.74 4.45 28.86
CA SER A 9 -6.37 4.04 27.58
C SER A 9 -5.77 2.67 27.60
N ASN A 10 -5.18 2.24 28.69
CA ASN A 10 -4.65 0.94 28.79
C ASN A 10 -5.64 -0.13 28.72
N GLU A 11 -6.76 0.06 29.31
CA GLU A 11 -7.77 -0.94 29.25
C GLU A 11 -8.19 -1.18 27.85
N ARG A 12 -8.32 -0.10 27.09
CA ARG A 12 -8.68 -0.25 25.73
C ARG A 12 -7.58 -0.86 24.93
N ASP A 13 -6.34 -0.44 25.16
CA ASP A 13 -5.22 -0.95 24.42
C ASP A 13 -5.03 -2.43 24.66
N GLU A 14 -5.24 -2.87 25.84
CA GLU A 14 -5.09 -4.26 26.14
C GLU A 14 -6.13 -5.09 25.45
N GLU A 15 -7.29 -4.51 25.24
CA GLU A 15 -8.33 -5.22 24.55
C GLU A 15 -8.10 -5.25 23.08
N LEU A 16 -7.27 -4.38 22.52
CA LEU A 16 -7.04 -4.37 21.11
C LEU A 16 -6.14 -5.52 20.69
N MET A 17 -4.94 -5.56 21.19
CA MET A 17 -4.07 -6.67 20.86
C MET A 17 -2.74 -6.50 21.55
N ASP A 18 -2.05 -7.59 21.78
CA ASP A 18 -0.71 -7.54 22.31
C ASP A 18 0.28 -7.82 21.19
N VAL A 19 1.55 -7.91 21.52
CA VAL A 19 2.59 -8.07 20.52
C VAL A 19 2.46 -9.39 19.79
N ASP A 20 2.13 -10.45 20.49
CA ASP A 20 2.00 -11.75 19.87
C ASP A 20 0.86 -11.79 18.89
N GLU A 21 -0.23 -11.13 19.22
CA GLU A 21 -1.35 -11.05 18.30
C GLU A 21 -1.00 -10.24 17.08
N LEU A 22 -0.26 -9.17 17.25
CA LEU A 22 0.14 -8.35 16.13
C LEU A 22 1.03 -9.14 15.18
N VAL A 23 1.98 -9.88 15.73
CA VAL A 23 2.88 -10.68 14.91
C VAL A 23 2.08 -11.74 14.15
N ARG A 24 1.08 -12.34 14.82
CA ARG A 24 0.27 -13.35 14.16
C ARG A 24 -0.52 -12.74 13.01
N LEU A 25 -1.08 -11.54 13.22
CA LEU A 25 -1.82 -10.86 12.17
C LEU A 25 -0.92 -10.54 10.98
N GLN A 26 0.29 -10.10 11.25
CA GLN A 26 1.21 -9.82 10.16
C GLN A 26 1.48 -11.06 9.35
N SER A 27 1.62 -12.20 10.01
CA SER A 27 1.83 -13.46 9.30
C SER A 27 0.62 -13.82 8.45
N GLU A 28 -0.56 -13.60 8.98
CA GLU A 28 -1.78 -13.91 8.25
C GLU A 28 -1.93 -13.03 7.03
N VAL A 29 -1.57 -11.76 7.16
CA VAL A 29 -1.64 -10.85 6.02
C VAL A 29 -0.68 -11.30 4.93
N LYS A 30 0.54 -11.66 5.32
CA LYS A 30 1.52 -12.10 4.34
C LYS A 30 1.15 -13.40 3.68
N ALA A 31 0.28 -14.16 4.29
CA ALA A 31 -0.15 -15.43 3.73
C ALA A 31 -1.25 -15.28 2.69
N ILE A 32 -1.82 -14.09 2.53
CA ILE A 32 -2.83 -13.87 1.50
C ILE A 32 -2.18 -14.08 0.13
N PRO A 33 -2.71 -14.98 -0.69
CA PRO A 33 -2.07 -15.28 -1.97
C PRO A 33 -2.11 -14.10 -2.94
N VAL A 34 -1.04 -13.99 -3.72
CA VAL A 34 -0.95 -12.98 -4.77
C VAL A 34 -0.62 -13.73 -6.06
N SER A 35 -1.55 -13.70 -7.01
CA SER A 35 -1.35 -14.43 -8.26
C SER A 35 -0.30 -13.76 -9.13
N GLU A 36 0.15 -14.50 -10.13
CA GLU A 36 1.09 -13.92 -11.08
C GLU A 36 0.50 -12.74 -11.80
N GLU A 37 -0.78 -12.81 -12.12
CA GLU A 37 -1.43 -11.71 -12.81
C GLU A 37 -1.44 -10.45 -11.96
N ILE A 38 -1.65 -10.61 -10.67
CA ILE A 38 -1.63 -9.47 -9.78
C ILE A 38 -0.20 -8.93 -9.63
N CYS A 39 0.78 -9.81 -9.55
CA CYS A 39 2.16 -9.36 -9.51
C CYS A 39 2.52 -8.58 -10.76
N GLN A 40 2.06 -9.05 -11.91
CA GLN A 40 2.30 -8.34 -13.16
C GLN A 40 1.60 -7.00 -13.16
N TYR A 41 0.39 -6.95 -12.65
CA TYR A 41 -0.36 -5.70 -12.55
C TYR A 41 0.40 -4.69 -11.69
N ILE A 42 0.91 -5.13 -10.56
CA ILE A 42 1.67 -4.26 -9.67
C ILE A 42 2.93 -3.75 -10.38
N THR A 43 3.62 -4.65 -11.08
CA THR A 43 4.81 -4.25 -11.82
C THR A 43 4.47 -3.24 -12.90
N ASP A 44 3.37 -3.47 -13.61
CA ASP A 44 2.95 -2.56 -14.67
C ASP A 44 2.58 -1.19 -14.11
N LEU A 45 1.96 -1.15 -12.94
CA LEU A 45 1.67 0.12 -12.30
C LEU A 45 2.94 0.86 -11.97
N CYS A 46 3.94 0.17 -11.47
CA CYS A 46 5.21 0.80 -11.15
C CYS A 46 5.92 1.30 -12.40
N GLU A 47 5.83 0.54 -13.47
CA GLU A 47 6.43 0.94 -14.73
C GLU A 47 5.75 2.18 -15.29
N SER A 48 4.43 2.21 -15.21
CA SER A 48 3.67 3.35 -15.68
C SER A 48 4.04 4.59 -14.87
N ALA A 49 4.18 4.44 -13.57
CA ALA A 49 4.54 5.57 -12.73
C ALA A 49 5.90 6.14 -13.12
N ARG A 50 6.84 5.25 -13.42
CA ARG A 50 8.16 5.69 -13.82
C ARG A 50 8.12 6.44 -15.12
N ARG A 51 7.35 5.94 -16.08
CA ARG A 51 7.26 6.58 -17.39
C ARG A 51 6.59 7.92 -17.33
N GLN A 52 5.52 8.01 -16.54
CA GLN A 52 4.70 9.21 -16.54
C GLN A 52 5.45 10.46 -16.16
N ARG A 53 6.34 10.38 -15.23
CA ARG A 53 7.00 11.56 -14.76
C ARG A 53 8.50 11.50 -14.87
N GLY A 54 9.03 10.48 -15.48
CA GLY A 54 10.47 10.34 -15.53
C GLY A 54 11.06 10.12 -14.16
N MET A 55 10.31 9.53 -13.27
CA MET A 55 10.77 9.38 -11.93
C MET A 55 11.44 8.07 -11.71
N LEU A 56 12.59 7.93 -12.31
CA LEU A 56 13.27 6.68 -12.27
C LEU A 56 13.62 6.23 -10.88
N HIS A 57 13.81 7.19 -10.00
CA HIS A 57 14.29 6.85 -8.68
C HIS A 57 13.19 6.80 -7.64
N SER A 58 12.00 7.27 -7.98
CA SER A 58 10.95 7.38 -7.00
C SER A 58 10.18 6.08 -6.82
N ILE A 59 10.04 5.33 -7.91
CA ILE A 59 9.28 4.10 -7.86
C ILE A 59 10.25 2.96 -8.15
N SER A 60 10.61 2.23 -7.14
CA SER A 60 11.61 1.18 -7.23
C SER A 60 10.98 -0.16 -6.95
N ALA A 61 11.81 -1.20 -6.93
CA ALA A 61 11.35 -2.52 -6.55
C ALA A 61 10.80 -2.50 -5.14
N ARG A 62 11.33 -1.64 -4.30
CA ARG A 62 10.86 -1.52 -2.94
C ARG A 62 9.41 -1.02 -2.93
N ALA A 63 9.10 -0.11 -3.85
CA ALA A 63 7.74 0.38 -3.96
C ALA A 63 6.79 -0.73 -4.42
N ALA A 64 7.25 -1.58 -5.32
CA ALA A 64 6.42 -2.70 -5.76
C ALA A 64 6.14 -3.64 -4.61
N ILE A 65 7.14 -3.92 -3.79
CA ILE A 65 6.94 -4.77 -2.63
C ILE A 65 5.99 -4.10 -1.64
N ALA A 66 6.15 -2.81 -1.42
CA ALA A 66 5.27 -2.08 -0.52
C ALA A 66 3.83 -2.14 -1.02
N LEU A 67 3.63 -1.98 -2.32
CA LEU A 67 2.29 -2.05 -2.88
C LEU A 67 1.71 -3.45 -2.73
N MET A 68 2.51 -4.47 -2.94
CA MET A 68 2.04 -5.83 -2.79
C MET A 68 1.62 -6.09 -1.35
N ARG A 69 2.44 -5.69 -0.38
CA ARG A 69 2.11 -5.89 1.02
C ARG A 69 0.87 -5.13 1.43
N ALA A 70 0.75 -3.89 0.96
CA ALA A 70 -0.42 -3.10 1.28
C ALA A 70 -1.67 -3.71 0.67
N SER A 71 -1.55 -4.27 -0.53
CA SER A 71 -2.69 -4.92 -1.18
C SER A 71 -3.10 -6.17 -0.42
N GLN A 72 -2.13 -6.91 0.11
CA GLN A 72 -2.45 -8.06 0.93
C GLN A 72 -3.20 -7.65 2.19
N ALA A 73 -2.80 -6.53 2.78
CA ALA A 73 -3.47 -6.03 3.96
C ALA A 73 -4.91 -5.63 3.65
N VAL A 74 -5.13 -4.98 2.51
CA VAL A 74 -6.48 -4.61 2.10
C VAL A 74 -7.32 -5.88 1.90
N ALA A 75 -6.77 -6.87 1.20
CA ALA A 75 -7.49 -8.11 0.98
C ALA A 75 -7.85 -8.78 2.29
N PHE A 76 -6.91 -8.77 3.22
CA PHE A 76 -7.15 -9.39 4.53
C PHE A 76 -8.28 -8.68 5.26
N LEU A 77 -8.26 -7.35 5.26
CA LEU A 77 -9.28 -6.58 5.95
C LEU A 77 -10.65 -6.72 5.30
N GLU A 78 -10.67 -6.93 3.99
CA GLU A 78 -11.93 -7.11 3.29
C GLU A 78 -12.43 -8.56 3.36
N GLY A 79 -11.64 -9.44 3.93
CA GLY A 79 -12.03 -10.84 4.01
C GLY A 79 -11.87 -11.58 2.71
N ASN A 80 -11.05 -11.07 1.81
CA ASN A 80 -10.84 -11.73 0.52
C ASN A 80 -9.86 -12.88 0.66
N PRO A 81 -10.10 -13.97 -0.07
CA PRO A 81 -9.19 -15.12 0.03
C PRO A 81 -7.88 -14.93 -0.74
N ALA A 82 -7.78 -13.88 -1.53
CA ALA A 82 -6.60 -13.60 -2.32
C ALA A 82 -6.63 -12.11 -2.66
N VAL A 83 -5.53 -11.59 -3.17
CA VAL A 83 -5.49 -10.19 -3.58
C VAL A 83 -6.23 -10.06 -4.90
N PHE A 84 -7.21 -9.18 -4.95
CA PHE A 84 -7.94 -8.87 -6.17
C PHE A 84 -7.47 -7.54 -6.74
N PRO A 85 -7.70 -7.29 -8.03
CA PRO A 85 -7.29 -6.01 -8.61
C PRO A 85 -7.86 -4.82 -7.86
N GLU A 86 -9.08 -4.95 -7.33
CA GLU A 86 -9.70 -3.87 -6.58
C GLU A 86 -8.93 -3.53 -5.32
N ASP A 87 -8.31 -4.54 -4.71
CA ASP A 87 -7.51 -4.30 -3.52
C ASP A 87 -6.30 -3.46 -3.85
N VAL A 88 -5.67 -3.75 -4.99
CA VAL A 88 -4.52 -2.98 -5.44
C VAL A 88 -4.94 -1.55 -5.77
N LYS A 89 -6.05 -1.41 -6.49
CA LYS A 89 -6.52 -0.09 -6.88
C LYS A 89 -6.82 0.77 -5.67
N ARG A 90 -7.34 0.17 -4.64
CA ARG A 90 -7.72 0.91 -3.44
C ARG A 90 -6.51 1.49 -2.72
N ILE A 91 -5.38 0.79 -2.78
CA ILE A 91 -4.25 1.20 -1.96
C ILE A 91 -3.11 1.85 -2.77
N VAL A 92 -3.19 1.78 -4.11
CA VAL A 92 -2.07 2.29 -4.92
C VAL A 92 -1.90 3.79 -4.72
N GLY A 93 -3.01 4.52 -4.58
CA GLY A 93 -2.93 5.96 -4.39
C GLY A 93 -2.12 6.33 -3.17
N PRO A 94 -2.51 5.89 -1.99
CA PRO A 94 -1.74 6.21 -0.79
C PRO A 94 -0.30 5.75 -0.84
N VAL A 95 -0.03 4.55 -1.37
CA VAL A 95 1.33 4.02 -1.40
C VAL A 95 2.20 4.85 -2.33
N PHE A 96 1.72 5.12 -3.55
CA PHE A 96 2.52 5.87 -4.51
C PHE A 96 2.62 7.33 -4.13
N SER A 97 1.57 7.90 -3.56
CA SER A 97 1.63 9.29 -3.15
C SER A 97 2.70 9.50 -2.10
N HIS A 98 2.81 8.58 -1.17
CA HIS A 98 3.84 8.68 -0.16
C HIS A 98 5.22 8.63 -0.80
N ARG A 99 5.42 7.69 -1.74
CA ARG A 99 6.71 7.57 -2.40
C ARG A 99 7.04 8.78 -3.24
N LEU A 100 6.04 9.34 -3.92
CA LEU A 100 6.26 10.52 -4.73
C LEU A 100 6.60 11.73 -3.87
N ALA A 101 5.96 11.84 -2.73
CA ALA A 101 6.21 12.96 -1.84
C ALA A 101 7.63 12.95 -1.31
N LEU A 102 8.22 11.76 -1.20
CA LEU A 102 9.59 11.64 -0.73
C LEU A 102 10.60 11.79 -1.86
N GLY A 103 10.13 11.79 -3.10
CA GLY A 103 11.03 11.84 -4.24
C GLY A 103 11.49 13.23 -4.53
N ASP A 104 12.67 13.32 -5.11
CA ASP A 104 13.22 14.58 -5.46
C ASP A 104 12.56 15.19 -6.65
N GLY A 105 12.43 16.46 -6.66
CA GLY A 105 11.91 17.16 -7.80
C GLY A 105 10.44 17.09 -7.98
N PHE A 106 9.77 16.41 -7.10
CA PHE A 106 8.32 16.36 -7.18
C PHE A 106 7.78 17.52 -6.37
N ASP A 107 7.32 18.52 -7.02
CA ASP A 107 6.83 19.68 -6.33
C ASP A 107 5.37 19.83 -6.47
N GLY A 108 4.70 18.90 -7.01
CA GLY A 108 3.28 19.03 -7.18
C GLY A 108 2.59 18.85 -5.87
N GLY A 109 1.50 19.48 -5.71
CA GLY A 109 0.70 19.29 -4.55
C GLY A 109 -0.11 18.03 -4.67
N ALA A 110 -1.12 17.94 -3.82
CA ALA A 110 -1.97 16.78 -3.81
C ALA A 110 -2.63 16.59 -5.15
N ASN A 111 -2.93 17.68 -5.84
CA ASN A 111 -3.59 17.55 -7.11
C ASN A 111 -2.72 16.86 -8.14
N SER A 112 -1.44 17.21 -8.18
CA SER A 112 -0.55 16.57 -9.12
C SER A 112 -0.43 15.10 -8.84
N SER A 113 -0.35 14.76 -7.58
CA SER A 113 -0.24 13.39 -7.19
C SER A 113 -1.48 12.61 -7.57
N SER A 114 -2.65 13.17 -7.28
CA SER A 114 -3.90 12.51 -7.63
C SER A 114 -4.06 12.31 -9.12
N GLY A 115 -3.73 13.33 -9.88
CA GLY A 115 -3.84 13.22 -11.32
C GLY A 115 -2.93 12.16 -11.88
N LEU A 116 -1.73 12.08 -11.33
CA LEU A 116 -0.78 11.09 -11.78
C LEU A 116 -1.27 9.69 -11.47
N ILE A 117 -1.83 9.48 -10.30
CA ILE A 117 -2.34 8.17 -9.92
C ILE A 117 -3.48 7.77 -10.84
N GLU A 118 -4.37 8.70 -11.14
CA GLU A 118 -5.48 8.39 -12.03
C GLU A 118 -4.99 8.00 -13.41
N GLU A 119 -3.97 8.71 -13.88
CA GLU A 119 -3.43 8.41 -15.20
C GLU A 119 -2.78 7.03 -15.21
N ILE A 120 -2.03 6.71 -14.16
CA ILE A 120 -1.39 5.43 -14.04
C ILE A 120 -2.43 4.31 -14.07
N LEU A 121 -3.50 4.48 -13.32
CA LEU A 121 -4.54 3.47 -13.27
C LEU A 121 -5.24 3.33 -14.61
N ARG A 122 -5.44 4.46 -15.30
CA ARG A 122 -6.16 4.42 -16.55
C ARG A 122 -5.37 3.70 -17.63
N GLU A 123 -4.07 3.90 -17.66
CA GLU A 123 -3.30 3.32 -18.75
C GLU A 123 -2.82 1.90 -18.45
N THR A 124 -2.97 1.41 -17.24
CA THR A 124 -2.49 0.09 -16.90
C THR A 124 -3.62 -0.92 -17.02
N LYS A 125 -3.35 -1.97 -17.77
CA LYS A 125 -4.37 -2.96 -18.03
C LYS A 125 -4.64 -3.79 -16.78
N VAL A 126 -5.92 -3.93 -16.43
CA VAL A 126 -6.33 -4.71 -15.28
C VAL A 126 -6.39 -6.18 -15.67
N PRO A 127 -5.88 -7.07 -14.85
CA PRO A 127 -5.89 -8.51 -15.17
C PRO A 127 -7.29 -9.08 -15.26
#